data_84360dd6e0cbe33188e47df9a412ef76
#
_entry.id   84360dd6e0cbe33188e47df9a412ef76
#
_cell.length_a   1.000
_cell.length_b   1.000
_cell.length_c   1.000
_cell.angle_alpha   90.00
_cell.angle_beta   90.00
_cell.angle_gamma   90.00
#
_symmetry.space_group_name_H-M   'P 1'
#
loop_
_entity.id
_entity.type
_entity.pdbx_description
1 polymer ?
#
loop_
_entity_poly.entity_id
_entity_poly.type
_entity_poly.pdbx_seq_one_letter_code
_entity_poly.pdbx_strand_id
1 'polypeptide(L)'
;MKTKKSAVGADGYKKLKFKTGLALSGGGTKGFADIGVFRAFEEEHIKFDCVAGTSAGSIFGALYAAGVSWQTMLDEVKKVKRKDILNSFLSFGSEATNIGKVVDRVLCGATFDSLPVPFAAVAVDLVSGEEITLCEGDIATAVSASAAVPVVFKPVKMYDYVLVDGGLLNNMPADVCRRLGAEVVVGVDLNYQRGKGTESTKIWNTLIATWNITTKGTMYKGYHNSDVVIKPELGAYKNTNLDFIDEMVEEGYRATKEAMAEIKETLLIK
;
A
#
# COMPACT_ATOMS: atom_id res chain seq x y z
N MET A 1 -36.13 8.99 -16.34
CA MET A 1 -34.65 8.86 -16.41
C MET A 1 -34.29 7.40 -16.59
N LYS A 2 -33.70 7.00 -17.72
CA LYS A 2 -33.27 5.62 -17.95
C LYS A 2 -31.93 5.43 -17.22
N THR A 3 -31.91 4.67 -16.13
CA THR A 3 -30.69 4.19 -15.49
C THR A 3 -29.89 3.37 -16.50
N LYS A 4 -28.77 3.90 -17.00
CA LYS A 4 -27.82 3.12 -17.80
C LYS A 4 -27.27 2.03 -16.90
N LYS A 5 -27.66 0.77 -17.14
CA LYS A 5 -27.03 -0.40 -16.56
C LYS A 5 -25.54 -0.36 -16.95
N SER A 6 -24.64 -0.37 -15.96
CA SER A 6 -23.21 -0.57 -16.21
C SER A 6 -23.03 -1.92 -16.89
N ALA A 7 -22.35 -1.94 -18.03
CA ALA A 7 -22.01 -3.20 -18.69
C ALA A 7 -21.02 -3.96 -17.80
N VAL A 8 -21.32 -5.24 -17.53
CA VAL A 8 -20.40 -6.14 -16.83
C VAL A 8 -19.46 -6.75 -17.87
N GLY A 9 -18.15 -6.74 -17.63
CA GLY A 9 -17.16 -7.37 -18.48
C GLY A 9 -17.29 -8.91 -18.48
N ALA A 10 -16.57 -9.58 -19.39
CA ALA A 10 -16.58 -11.03 -19.50
C ALA A 10 -16.04 -11.76 -18.24
N ASP A 11 -15.30 -11.05 -17.39
CA ASP A 11 -14.75 -11.49 -16.11
C ASP A 11 -15.69 -11.24 -14.90
N GLY A 12 -16.92 -10.72 -15.16
CA GLY A 12 -17.90 -10.42 -14.11
C GLY A 12 -17.73 -9.07 -13.41
N TYR A 13 -16.68 -8.29 -13.75
CA TYR A 13 -16.45 -6.96 -13.18
C TYR A 13 -17.17 -5.86 -13.95
N LYS A 14 -17.48 -4.75 -13.26
CA LYS A 14 -18.10 -3.58 -13.88
C LYS A 14 -17.11 -2.91 -14.82
N LYS A 15 -17.53 -2.68 -16.07
CA LYS A 15 -16.74 -1.86 -17.00
C LYS A 15 -16.89 -0.40 -16.61
N LEU A 16 -15.83 0.19 -16.08
CA LEU A 16 -15.78 1.60 -15.68
C LEU A 16 -15.59 2.50 -16.89
N LYS A 17 -16.09 3.72 -16.82
CA LYS A 17 -16.03 4.70 -17.93
C LYS A 17 -14.62 5.30 -18.08
N PHE A 18 -13.89 5.37 -16.98
CA PHE A 18 -12.60 6.03 -16.87
C PHE A 18 -11.52 5.03 -16.50
N LYS A 19 -10.27 5.32 -16.84
CA LYS A 19 -9.12 4.62 -16.26
C LYS A 19 -9.01 4.95 -14.79
N THR A 20 -8.95 3.93 -13.96
CA THR A 20 -8.99 4.03 -12.51
C THR A 20 -7.68 3.58 -11.87
N GLY A 21 -7.27 4.30 -10.84
CA GLY A 21 -6.08 3.98 -10.06
C GLY A 21 -6.39 3.78 -8.58
N LEU A 22 -5.67 2.85 -7.96
CA LEU A 22 -5.71 2.61 -6.52
C LEU A 22 -4.36 2.97 -5.91
N ALA A 23 -4.35 3.97 -5.01
CA ALA A 23 -3.15 4.42 -4.32
C ALA A 23 -3.15 3.95 -2.86
N LEU A 24 -2.18 3.09 -2.50
CA LEU A 24 -2.09 2.46 -1.19
C LEU A 24 -0.96 3.08 -0.37
N SER A 25 -1.30 3.62 0.80
CA SER A 25 -0.31 4.27 1.65
C SER A 25 0.56 3.29 2.43
N GLY A 26 1.73 3.76 2.83
CA GLY A 26 2.53 3.07 3.84
C GLY A 26 1.87 3.12 5.23
N GLY A 27 2.14 2.10 6.06
CA GLY A 27 1.53 2.02 7.39
C GLY A 27 2.05 0.88 8.28
N GLY A 28 3.08 0.16 7.88
CA GLY A 28 3.56 -1.03 8.60
C GLY A 28 2.48 -2.11 8.66
N THR A 29 2.25 -2.71 9.83
CA THR A 29 1.23 -3.77 10.00
C THR A 29 -0.21 -3.28 9.78
N LYS A 30 -0.46 -1.97 9.81
CA LYS A 30 -1.76 -1.40 9.43
C LYS A 30 -2.14 -1.70 7.97
N GLY A 31 -1.16 -2.05 7.11
CA GLY A 31 -1.39 -2.53 5.76
C GLY A 31 -2.33 -3.75 5.67
N PHE A 32 -2.53 -4.49 6.75
CA PHE A 32 -3.52 -5.58 6.76
C PHE A 32 -4.94 -5.08 6.47
N ALA A 33 -5.23 -3.81 6.73
CA ALA A 33 -6.50 -3.19 6.35
C ALA A 33 -6.73 -3.16 4.84
N ASP A 34 -5.68 -3.12 4.01
CA ASP A 34 -5.80 -3.18 2.55
C ASP A 34 -6.46 -4.48 2.08
N ILE A 35 -6.30 -5.59 2.82
CA ILE A 35 -6.99 -6.86 2.53
C ILE A 35 -8.51 -6.67 2.63
N GLY A 36 -8.96 -5.95 3.65
CA GLY A 36 -10.39 -5.60 3.82
C GLY A 36 -10.90 -4.66 2.74
N VAL A 37 -10.06 -3.71 2.32
CA VAL A 37 -10.35 -2.82 1.18
C VAL A 37 -10.58 -3.64 -0.10
N PHE A 38 -9.70 -4.59 -0.40
CA PHE A 38 -9.83 -5.45 -1.58
C PHE A 38 -11.05 -6.34 -1.51
N ARG A 39 -11.37 -6.92 -0.33
CA ARG A 39 -12.61 -7.68 -0.10
C ARG A 39 -13.84 -6.85 -0.46
N ALA A 40 -13.92 -5.61 0.00
CA ALA A 40 -15.07 -4.75 -0.28
C ALA A 40 -15.19 -4.40 -1.77
N PHE A 41 -14.07 -4.18 -2.47
CA PHE A 41 -14.08 -3.95 -3.92
C PHE A 41 -14.47 -5.19 -4.71
N GLU A 42 -14.00 -6.38 -4.32
CA GLU A 42 -14.35 -7.65 -4.96
C GLU A 42 -15.84 -7.92 -4.83
N GLU A 43 -16.44 -7.75 -3.65
CA GLU A 43 -17.88 -7.89 -3.41
C GLU A 43 -18.72 -6.93 -4.26
N GLU A 44 -18.21 -5.74 -4.55
CA GLU A 44 -18.87 -4.73 -5.37
C GLU A 44 -18.54 -4.84 -6.87
N HIS A 45 -17.75 -5.85 -7.25
CA HIS A 45 -17.27 -6.07 -8.62
C HIS A 45 -16.56 -4.84 -9.22
N ILE A 46 -15.74 -4.17 -8.39
CA ILE A 46 -14.91 -3.04 -8.79
C ILE A 46 -13.46 -3.50 -8.91
N LYS A 47 -12.82 -3.16 -10.03
CA LYS A 47 -11.42 -3.47 -10.33
C LYS A 47 -10.73 -2.20 -10.82
N PHE A 48 -9.49 -2.02 -10.44
CA PHE A 48 -8.69 -0.85 -10.83
C PHE A 48 -7.77 -1.19 -12.00
N ASP A 49 -7.57 -0.21 -12.89
CA ASP A 49 -6.73 -0.34 -14.10
C ASP A 49 -5.24 -0.18 -13.80
N CYS A 50 -4.88 0.43 -12.67
CA CYS A 50 -3.50 0.49 -12.19
C CYS A 50 -3.46 0.65 -10.67
N VAL A 51 -2.32 0.28 -10.07
CA VAL A 51 -2.08 0.40 -8.62
C VAL A 51 -0.72 1.03 -8.37
N ALA A 52 -0.64 1.91 -7.38
CA ALA A 52 0.62 2.39 -6.85
C ALA A 52 0.64 2.24 -5.32
N GLY A 53 1.78 1.85 -4.77
CA GLY A 53 1.88 1.63 -3.33
C GLY A 53 3.22 2.07 -2.75
N THR A 54 3.20 2.45 -1.48
CA THR A 54 4.40 2.78 -0.70
C THR A 54 4.46 1.88 0.52
N SER A 55 5.65 1.34 0.85
CA SER A 55 5.87 0.51 2.04
C SER A 55 4.87 -0.66 2.12
N ALA A 56 4.07 -0.75 3.19
CA ALA A 56 3.00 -1.75 3.30
C ALA A 56 2.05 -1.75 2.09
N GLY A 57 1.67 -0.56 1.60
CA GLY A 57 0.83 -0.44 0.40
C GLY A 57 1.49 -0.99 -0.86
N SER A 58 2.83 -1.01 -0.95
CA SER A 58 3.53 -1.68 -2.06
C SER A 58 3.45 -3.20 -1.98
N ILE A 59 3.46 -3.76 -0.76
CA ILE A 59 3.32 -5.20 -0.53
C ILE A 59 1.95 -5.67 -1.02
N PHE A 60 0.89 -5.07 -0.50
CA PHE A 60 -0.48 -5.46 -0.82
C PHE A 60 -0.88 -5.05 -2.23
N GLY A 61 -0.36 -3.92 -2.73
CA GLY A 61 -0.55 -3.47 -4.11
C GLY A 61 0.04 -4.43 -5.13
N ALA A 62 1.23 -4.98 -4.89
CA ALA A 62 1.84 -5.99 -5.75
C ALA A 62 1.01 -7.28 -5.80
N LEU A 63 0.53 -7.75 -4.65
CA LEU A 63 -0.34 -8.93 -4.57
C LEU A 63 -1.66 -8.71 -5.29
N TYR A 64 -2.29 -7.55 -5.11
CA TYR A 64 -3.50 -7.17 -5.82
C TYR A 64 -3.26 -7.12 -7.34
N ALA A 65 -2.20 -6.47 -7.78
CA ALA A 65 -1.86 -6.33 -9.20
C ALA A 65 -1.57 -7.69 -9.87
N ALA A 66 -1.08 -8.66 -9.11
CA ALA A 66 -0.90 -10.04 -9.56
C ALA A 66 -2.20 -10.87 -9.58
N GLY A 67 -3.32 -10.30 -9.12
CA GLY A 67 -4.61 -11.00 -9.08
C GLY A 67 -4.75 -11.98 -7.91
N VAL A 68 -3.92 -11.85 -6.86
CA VAL A 68 -4.04 -12.66 -5.65
C VAL A 68 -5.33 -12.27 -4.91
N SER A 69 -6.15 -13.26 -4.55
CA SER A 69 -7.41 -13.01 -3.84
C SER A 69 -7.15 -12.51 -2.41
N TRP A 70 -8.08 -11.72 -1.87
CA TRP A 70 -7.97 -11.23 -0.49
C TRP A 70 -7.91 -12.40 0.53
N GLN A 71 -8.59 -13.52 0.26
CA GLN A 71 -8.54 -14.72 1.10
C GLN A 71 -7.12 -15.30 1.16
N THR A 72 -6.48 -15.43 -0.01
CA THR A 72 -5.08 -15.91 -0.09
C THR A 72 -4.14 -14.95 0.62
N MET A 73 -4.31 -13.63 0.46
CA MET A 73 -3.51 -12.64 1.18
C MET A 73 -3.66 -12.79 2.70
N LEU A 74 -4.89 -12.95 3.20
CA LEU A 74 -5.16 -13.13 4.62
C LEU A 74 -4.52 -14.42 5.16
N ASP A 75 -4.65 -15.52 4.42
CA ASP A 75 -4.04 -16.80 4.79
C ASP A 75 -2.52 -16.73 4.86
N GLU A 76 -1.86 -16.05 3.90
CA GLU A 76 -0.41 -15.89 3.90
C GLU A 76 0.07 -15.00 5.05
N VAL A 77 -0.65 -13.91 5.33
CA VAL A 77 -0.33 -13.03 6.46
C VAL A 77 -0.44 -13.77 7.80
N LYS A 78 -1.47 -14.61 7.97
CA LYS A 78 -1.64 -15.43 9.20
C LYS A 78 -0.56 -16.50 9.39
N LYS A 79 0.11 -16.93 8.31
CA LYS A 79 1.26 -17.85 8.39
C LYS A 79 2.54 -17.17 8.87
N VAL A 80 2.63 -15.84 8.74
CA VAL A 80 3.82 -15.10 9.17
C VAL A 80 3.91 -15.11 10.69
N LYS A 81 4.96 -15.75 11.21
CA LYS A 81 5.14 -15.86 12.66
C LYS A 81 5.55 -14.52 13.24
N ARG A 82 4.91 -14.14 14.36
CA ARG A 82 5.25 -12.92 15.13
C ARG A 82 6.75 -12.74 15.34
N LYS A 83 7.49 -13.84 15.63
CA LYS A 83 8.94 -13.79 15.80
C LYS A 83 9.70 -13.36 14.54
N ASP A 84 9.20 -13.68 13.35
CA ASP A 84 9.90 -13.38 12.09
C ASP A 84 9.76 -11.88 11.77
N ILE A 85 8.61 -11.29 12.04
CA ILE A 85 8.40 -9.84 11.92
C ILE A 85 9.10 -9.09 13.06
N LEU A 86 8.93 -9.53 14.32
CA LEU A 86 9.60 -8.90 15.47
C LEU A 86 11.13 -8.95 15.32
N ASN A 87 11.71 -10.05 14.85
CA ASN A 87 13.13 -10.13 14.59
C ASN A 87 13.57 -9.15 13.50
N SER A 88 12.74 -8.92 12.48
CA SER A 88 13.03 -7.93 11.44
C SER A 88 12.96 -6.49 11.97
N PHE A 89 12.02 -6.18 12.87
CA PHE A 89 11.87 -4.85 13.46
C PHE A 89 12.76 -4.61 14.70
N LEU A 90 13.12 -5.67 15.43
CA LEU A 90 13.97 -5.55 16.65
C LEU A 90 15.46 -5.69 16.35
N SER A 91 15.84 -6.28 15.24
CA SER A 91 17.23 -6.38 14.80
C SER A 91 17.61 -5.15 14.00
N PHE A 92 18.31 -4.23 14.64
CA PHE A 92 18.88 -3.05 14.02
C PHE A 92 19.58 -3.38 12.70
N GLY A 93 19.15 -2.75 11.59
CA GLY A 93 19.74 -2.99 10.28
C GLY A 93 19.44 -4.38 9.73
N SER A 94 18.26 -4.95 10.01
CA SER A 94 17.84 -6.19 9.37
C SER A 94 17.65 -6.01 7.85
N GLU A 95 17.70 -7.12 7.12
CA GLU A 95 17.55 -7.08 5.67
C GLU A 95 16.07 -6.87 5.29
N ALA A 96 15.73 -5.79 4.60
CA ALA A 96 14.39 -5.54 4.04
C ALA A 96 13.99 -6.63 3.02
N THR A 97 14.97 -7.33 2.43
CA THR A 97 14.77 -8.46 1.53
C THR A 97 13.96 -9.61 2.15
N ASN A 98 13.83 -9.69 3.47
CA ASN A 98 12.94 -10.66 4.12
C ASN A 98 11.47 -10.38 3.82
N ILE A 99 11.07 -9.11 3.63
CA ILE A 99 9.74 -8.71 3.19
C ILE A 99 9.53 -9.19 1.75
N GLY A 100 10.49 -8.92 0.86
CA GLY A 100 10.45 -9.39 -0.53
C GLY A 100 10.33 -10.91 -0.65
N LYS A 101 11.02 -11.69 0.21
CA LYS A 101 10.90 -13.16 0.23
C LYS A 101 9.47 -13.64 0.57
N VAL A 102 8.74 -12.91 1.40
CA VAL A 102 7.33 -13.23 1.68
C VAL A 102 6.47 -12.98 0.45
N VAL A 103 6.68 -11.84 -0.22
CA VAL A 103 5.99 -11.51 -1.48
C VAL A 103 6.37 -12.51 -2.58
N ASP A 104 7.66 -12.81 -2.73
CA ASP A 104 8.17 -13.76 -3.74
C ASP A 104 7.62 -15.19 -3.57
N ARG A 105 7.39 -15.62 -2.33
CA ARG A 105 6.75 -16.92 -2.06
C ARG A 105 5.36 -17.03 -2.69
N VAL A 106 4.64 -15.92 -2.76
CA VAL A 106 3.28 -15.86 -3.34
C VAL A 106 3.36 -15.62 -4.84
N LEU A 107 4.28 -14.76 -5.29
CA LEU A 107 4.39 -14.31 -6.67
C LEU A 107 5.35 -15.15 -7.53
N CYS A 108 6.14 -16.06 -6.93
CA CYS A 108 7.00 -17.03 -7.62
C CYS A 108 7.96 -16.41 -8.66
N GLY A 109 8.68 -15.35 -8.30
CA GLY A 109 9.64 -14.69 -9.19
C GLY A 109 8.99 -13.75 -10.22
N ALA A 110 7.79 -13.24 -9.94
CA ALA A 110 7.10 -12.33 -10.86
C ALA A 110 7.87 -11.02 -11.07
N THR A 111 7.82 -10.54 -12.30
CA THR A 111 8.30 -9.22 -12.70
C THR A 111 7.13 -8.29 -12.99
N PHE A 112 7.37 -6.97 -13.02
CA PHE A 112 6.31 -6.00 -13.31
C PHE A 112 5.60 -6.27 -14.65
N ASP A 113 6.32 -6.70 -15.68
CA ASP A 113 5.76 -7.02 -17.01
C ASP A 113 4.83 -8.24 -16.98
N SER A 114 4.95 -9.10 -15.96
CA SER A 114 4.11 -10.29 -15.82
C SER A 114 2.77 -10.02 -15.13
N LEU A 115 2.59 -8.82 -14.57
CA LEU A 115 1.39 -8.48 -13.83
C LEU A 115 0.20 -8.19 -14.75
N PRO A 116 -0.99 -8.75 -14.44
CA PRO A 116 -2.22 -8.44 -15.16
C PRO A 116 -2.70 -6.99 -14.99
N VAL A 117 -2.33 -6.33 -13.88
CA VAL A 117 -2.63 -4.93 -13.62
C VAL A 117 -1.32 -4.16 -13.46
N PRO A 118 -1.11 -3.05 -14.19
CA PRO A 118 0.03 -2.16 -14.03
C PRO A 118 0.22 -1.74 -12.57
N PHE A 119 1.44 -1.92 -12.06
CA PHE A 119 1.80 -1.63 -10.69
C PHE A 119 3.05 -0.75 -10.61
N ALA A 120 3.14 0.10 -9.60
CA ALA A 120 4.34 0.82 -9.24
C ALA A 120 4.55 0.85 -7.72
N ALA A 121 5.79 0.59 -7.29
CA ALA A 121 6.22 0.80 -5.91
C ALA A 121 7.04 2.10 -5.82
N VAL A 122 6.88 2.84 -4.72
CA VAL A 122 7.62 4.08 -4.50
C VAL A 122 8.73 3.87 -3.48
N ALA A 123 9.93 4.32 -3.80
CA ALA A 123 11.09 4.32 -2.92
C ALA A 123 11.78 5.70 -2.97
N VAL A 124 12.80 5.91 -2.15
CA VAL A 124 13.65 7.10 -2.18
C VAL A 124 15.09 6.70 -2.31
N ASP A 125 15.81 7.32 -3.24
CA ASP A 125 17.25 7.13 -3.37
C ASP A 125 17.99 8.00 -2.36
N LEU A 126 18.82 7.38 -1.52
CA LEU A 126 19.63 8.10 -0.51
C LEU A 126 20.75 8.95 -1.12
N VAL A 127 21.16 8.66 -2.36
CA VAL A 127 22.28 9.36 -2.99
C VAL A 127 21.81 10.69 -3.58
N SER A 128 20.73 10.66 -4.35
CA SER A 128 20.15 11.87 -4.96
C SER A 128 19.16 12.60 -4.07
N GLY A 129 18.53 11.89 -3.10
CA GLY A 129 17.42 12.41 -2.31
C GLY A 129 16.10 12.46 -3.08
N GLU A 130 15.99 11.79 -4.21
CA GLU A 130 14.83 11.85 -5.10
C GLU A 130 13.87 10.67 -4.87
N GLU A 131 12.57 10.90 -5.16
CA GLU A 131 11.55 9.88 -5.25
C GLU A 131 11.78 9.01 -6.49
N ILE A 132 11.85 7.70 -6.30
CA ILE A 132 12.01 6.72 -7.37
C ILE A 132 10.73 5.91 -7.52
N THR A 133 10.15 5.94 -8.71
CA THR A 133 9.00 5.10 -9.08
C THR A 133 9.52 3.81 -9.70
N LEU A 134 9.38 2.69 -8.99
CA LEU A 134 9.80 1.36 -9.40
C LEU A 134 8.63 0.67 -10.12
N CYS A 135 8.76 0.44 -11.42
CA CYS A 135 7.74 -0.17 -12.28
C CYS A 135 8.32 -1.18 -13.30
N GLU A 136 9.58 -1.61 -13.09
CA GLU A 136 10.26 -2.60 -13.92
C GLU A 136 11.15 -3.52 -13.08
N GLY A 137 11.51 -4.67 -13.62
CA GLY A 137 12.38 -5.65 -12.98
C GLY A 137 11.67 -6.54 -11.98
N ASP A 138 12.38 -6.97 -10.93
CA ASP A 138 11.90 -7.89 -9.90
C ASP A 138 11.02 -7.20 -8.86
N ILE A 139 9.79 -7.70 -8.70
CA ILE A 139 8.81 -7.14 -7.77
C ILE A 139 9.26 -7.28 -6.32
N ALA A 140 9.80 -8.43 -5.95
CA ALA A 140 10.21 -8.70 -4.56
C ALA A 140 11.30 -7.72 -4.09
N THR A 141 12.26 -7.40 -4.97
CA THR A 141 13.30 -6.41 -4.71
C THR A 141 12.71 -5.00 -4.61
N ALA A 142 11.82 -4.62 -5.54
CA ALA A 142 11.19 -3.31 -5.54
C ALA A 142 10.33 -3.07 -4.28
N VAL A 143 9.53 -4.06 -3.88
CA VAL A 143 8.73 -4.02 -2.65
C VAL A 143 9.64 -3.96 -1.41
N SER A 144 10.75 -4.72 -1.40
CA SER A 144 11.74 -4.63 -0.32
C SER A 144 12.32 -3.23 -0.19
N ALA A 145 12.65 -2.58 -1.32
CA ALA A 145 13.15 -1.22 -1.35
C ALA A 145 12.11 -0.22 -0.84
N SER A 146 10.87 -0.34 -1.33
CA SER A 146 9.75 0.52 -0.91
C SER A 146 9.42 0.39 0.58
N ALA A 147 9.70 -0.76 1.20
CA ALA A 147 9.43 -1.04 2.61
C ALA A 147 10.68 -0.95 3.51
N ALA A 148 11.81 -0.50 2.98
CA ALA A 148 13.07 -0.38 3.72
C ALA A 148 13.08 0.87 4.62
N VAL A 149 12.26 0.86 5.68
CA VAL A 149 12.19 1.97 6.65
C VAL A 149 13.57 2.27 7.21
N PRO A 150 14.08 3.53 7.05
CA PRO A 150 15.37 3.92 7.59
C PRO A 150 15.50 3.61 9.07
N VAL A 151 16.72 3.25 9.50
CA VAL A 151 17.06 2.86 10.87
C VAL A 151 16.55 1.45 11.24
N VAL A 152 15.40 1.02 10.74
CA VAL A 152 14.87 -0.35 10.97
C VAL A 152 15.54 -1.34 10.03
N PHE A 153 15.57 -1.03 8.74
CA PHE A 153 16.12 -1.87 7.69
C PHE A 153 17.36 -1.26 7.05
N LYS A 154 18.21 -2.12 6.49
CA LYS A 154 19.27 -1.68 5.60
C LYS A 154 18.67 -1.17 4.29
N PRO A 155 19.29 -0.15 3.67
CA PRO A 155 18.93 0.25 2.32
C PRO A 155 19.06 -0.90 1.32
N VAL A 156 18.19 -0.93 0.33
CA VAL A 156 18.22 -1.92 -0.75
C VAL A 156 18.95 -1.34 -1.95
N LYS A 157 19.97 -2.05 -2.46
CA LYS A 157 20.60 -1.70 -3.72
C LYS A 157 19.83 -2.32 -4.87
N MET A 158 19.40 -1.48 -5.81
CA MET A 158 18.70 -1.87 -7.03
C MET A 158 19.16 -0.97 -8.16
N TYR A 159 19.73 -1.55 -9.23
CA TYR A 159 20.45 -0.79 -10.26
C TYR A 159 21.55 0.08 -9.62
N ASP A 160 21.63 1.35 -9.99
CA ASP A 160 22.59 2.32 -9.44
C ASP A 160 22.08 3.05 -8.18
N TYR A 161 20.89 2.69 -7.69
CA TYR A 161 20.26 3.34 -6.54
C TYR A 161 20.56 2.66 -5.20
N VAL A 162 20.55 3.46 -4.14
CA VAL A 162 20.57 3.03 -2.74
C VAL A 162 19.24 3.42 -2.12
N LEU A 163 18.30 2.50 -2.15
CA LEU A 163 16.88 2.77 -1.90
C LEU A 163 16.46 2.54 -0.45
N VAL A 164 15.59 3.42 0.01
CA VAL A 164 14.88 3.33 1.28
C VAL A 164 13.38 3.57 1.05
N ASP A 165 12.58 3.37 2.11
CA ASP A 165 11.12 3.48 2.09
C ASP A 165 10.64 4.81 1.48
N GLY A 166 9.69 4.69 0.56
CA GLY A 166 9.12 5.81 -0.19
C GLY A 166 8.33 6.80 0.66
N GLY A 167 7.93 6.41 1.87
CA GLY A 167 7.18 7.26 2.79
C GLY A 167 7.90 8.57 3.17
N LEU A 168 9.22 8.65 2.98
CA LEU A 168 9.98 9.89 3.16
C LEU A 168 9.50 11.02 2.26
N LEU A 169 9.07 10.73 1.03
CA LEU A 169 8.70 11.75 0.04
C LEU A 169 7.28 11.60 -0.50
N ASN A 170 6.72 10.38 -0.48
CA ASN A 170 5.39 10.09 -1.02
C ASN A 170 4.75 8.87 -0.35
N ASN A 171 4.05 9.10 0.75
CA ASN A 171 3.49 8.00 1.53
C ASN A 171 2.16 7.45 0.99
N MET A 172 1.44 8.18 0.13
CA MET A 172 0.25 7.71 -0.59
C MET A 172 0.37 8.15 -2.06
N PRO A 173 0.84 7.26 -2.96
CA PRO A 173 1.34 7.65 -4.28
C PRO A 173 0.22 7.79 -5.33
N ALA A 174 -0.79 8.61 -5.06
CA ALA A 174 -1.90 8.86 -5.98
C ALA A 174 -1.46 9.60 -7.26
N ASP A 175 -0.45 10.45 -7.16
CA ASP A 175 0.19 11.10 -8.31
C ASP A 175 0.89 10.09 -9.24
N VAL A 176 1.40 8.97 -8.69
CA VAL A 176 1.96 7.87 -9.49
C VAL A 176 0.83 7.18 -10.27
N CYS A 177 -0.33 6.92 -9.66
CA CYS A 177 -1.50 6.40 -10.40
C CYS A 177 -1.88 7.35 -11.55
N ARG A 178 -1.85 8.66 -11.34
CA ARG A 178 -2.08 9.66 -12.43
C ARG A 178 -1.05 9.50 -13.54
N ARG A 179 0.24 9.34 -13.21
CA ARG A 179 1.30 9.11 -14.22
C ARG A 179 1.13 7.77 -14.97
N LEU A 180 0.56 6.75 -14.32
CA LEU A 180 0.19 5.48 -14.97
C LEU A 180 -1.07 5.61 -15.86
N GLY A 181 -1.68 6.78 -15.92
CA GLY A 181 -2.79 7.12 -16.79
C GLY A 181 -4.17 7.04 -16.14
N ALA A 182 -4.25 6.96 -14.81
CA ALA A 182 -5.53 7.01 -14.11
C ALA A 182 -6.20 8.39 -14.22
N GLU A 183 -7.46 8.38 -14.66
CA GLU A 183 -8.32 9.57 -14.71
C GLU A 183 -9.08 9.76 -13.39
N VAL A 184 -9.31 8.67 -12.65
CA VAL A 184 -9.91 8.67 -11.32
C VAL A 184 -9.03 7.86 -10.39
N VAL A 185 -8.71 8.40 -9.21
CA VAL A 185 -7.86 7.74 -8.22
C VAL A 185 -8.57 7.62 -6.89
N VAL A 186 -8.61 6.40 -6.36
CA VAL A 186 -9.01 6.12 -4.99
C VAL A 186 -7.75 5.93 -4.15
N GLY A 187 -7.59 6.74 -3.11
CA GLY A 187 -6.50 6.60 -2.13
C GLY A 187 -6.93 5.82 -0.91
N VAL A 188 -5.99 5.12 -0.25
CA VAL A 188 -6.19 4.49 1.06
C VAL A 188 -5.19 5.07 2.04
N ASP A 189 -5.68 5.75 3.08
CA ASP A 189 -4.85 6.34 4.14
C ASP A 189 -4.90 5.50 5.41
N LEU A 190 -3.91 4.64 5.60
CA LEU A 190 -3.74 3.80 6.79
C LEU A 190 -3.33 4.60 8.06
N ASN A 191 -3.07 5.89 7.91
CA ASN A 191 -2.53 6.74 8.98
C ASN A 191 -3.44 7.91 9.35
N TYR A 192 -4.67 7.94 8.88
CA TYR A 192 -5.64 9.02 9.12
C TYR A 192 -5.77 9.36 10.60
N GLN A 193 -5.93 8.34 11.45
CA GLN A 193 -5.91 8.49 12.90
C GLN A 193 -4.59 7.93 13.45
N ARG A 194 -3.60 8.80 13.61
CA ARG A 194 -2.38 8.41 14.33
C ARG A 194 -2.58 8.61 15.83
N GLY A 195 -2.18 7.60 16.59
CA GLY A 195 -2.07 7.72 18.04
C GLY A 195 -1.16 8.87 18.48
N LYS A 196 -1.18 9.18 19.77
CA LYS A 196 -0.30 10.20 20.37
C LYS A 196 1.17 9.89 20.04
N GLY A 197 1.97 10.93 19.79
CA GLY A 197 3.42 10.82 19.63
C GLY A 197 4.10 10.26 20.90
N THR A 198 5.42 10.25 20.91
CA THR A 198 6.20 9.83 22.08
C THR A 198 6.74 11.02 22.85
N GLU A 199 6.69 10.95 24.17
CA GLU A 199 7.39 11.88 25.07
C GLU A 199 8.80 11.36 25.43
N SER A 200 9.18 10.20 24.91
CA SER A 200 10.45 9.55 25.19
C SER A 200 11.61 10.30 24.53
N THR A 201 12.64 10.59 25.31
CA THR A 201 13.89 11.22 24.86
C THR A 201 14.94 10.22 24.38
N LYS A 202 14.62 8.91 24.37
CA LYS A 202 15.53 7.89 23.85
C LYS A 202 15.70 8.11 22.35
N ILE A 203 16.95 8.13 21.88
CA ILE A 203 17.30 8.43 20.49
C ILE A 203 16.50 7.57 19.48
N TRP A 204 16.31 6.29 19.80
CA TRP A 204 15.52 5.39 18.96
C TRP A 204 14.07 5.82 18.78
N ASN A 205 13.41 6.15 19.91
CA ASN A 205 12.03 6.64 19.88
C ASN A 205 11.91 7.98 19.16
N THR A 206 12.92 8.82 19.28
CA THR A 206 13.00 10.10 18.55
C THR A 206 13.09 9.86 17.05
N LEU A 207 13.94 8.95 16.59
CA LEU A 207 14.08 8.63 15.15
C LEU A 207 12.77 8.06 14.57
N ILE A 208 12.11 7.15 15.28
CA ILE A 208 10.81 6.61 14.86
C ILE A 208 9.72 7.69 14.87
N ALA A 209 9.72 8.58 15.87
CA ALA A 209 8.78 9.69 15.90
C ALA A 209 9.01 10.67 14.75
N THR A 210 10.27 10.98 14.43
CA THR A 210 10.64 11.83 13.27
C THR A 210 10.17 11.19 11.97
N TRP A 211 10.41 9.88 11.78
CA TRP A 211 9.87 9.12 10.66
C TRP A 211 8.35 9.29 10.55
N ASN A 212 7.63 9.09 11.65
CA ASN A 212 6.16 9.23 11.67
C ASN A 212 5.69 10.65 11.32
N ILE A 213 6.41 11.68 11.74
CA ILE A 213 6.09 13.07 11.41
C ILE A 213 6.31 13.31 9.91
N THR A 214 7.45 12.87 9.37
CA THR A 214 7.79 13.01 7.95
C THR A 214 6.74 12.34 7.07
N THR A 215 6.44 11.07 7.32
CA THR A 215 5.46 10.31 6.52
C THR A 215 4.04 10.89 6.61
N LYS A 216 3.68 11.58 7.70
CA LYS A 216 2.44 12.34 7.78
C LYS A 216 2.47 13.56 6.87
N GLY A 217 3.59 14.27 6.83
CA GLY A 217 3.76 15.47 5.99
C GLY A 217 3.64 15.14 4.50
N THR A 218 4.08 13.95 4.08
CA THR A 218 4.07 13.54 2.66
C THR A 218 2.70 13.04 2.16
N MET A 219 1.73 12.84 3.05
CA MET A 219 0.36 12.44 2.68
C MET A 219 -0.37 13.48 1.82
N TYR A 220 0.02 14.76 1.89
CA TYR A 220 -0.67 15.82 1.14
C TYR A 220 -0.67 15.58 -0.39
N LYS A 221 0.41 14.99 -0.92
CA LYS A 221 0.49 14.62 -2.35
C LYS A 221 -0.62 13.64 -2.72
N GLY A 222 -0.80 12.63 -1.88
CA GLY A 222 -1.83 11.63 -2.06
C GLY A 222 -3.23 12.24 -2.01
N TYR A 223 -3.51 13.06 -1.00
CA TYR A 223 -4.81 13.73 -0.88
C TYR A 223 -5.12 14.65 -2.05
N HIS A 224 -4.12 15.39 -2.54
CA HIS A 224 -4.30 16.31 -3.67
C HIS A 224 -4.60 15.59 -4.99
N ASN A 225 -4.08 14.37 -5.16
CA ASN A 225 -4.20 13.61 -6.40
C ASN A 225 -5.26 12.49 -6.34
N SER A 226 -5.91 12.28 -5.19
CA SER A 226 -7.02 11.35 -5.03
C SER A 226 -8.37 12.04 -5.24
N ASP A 227 -9.31 11.38 -5.89
CA ASP A 227 -10.70 11.85 -6.01
C ASP A 227 -11.52 11.41 -4.78
N VAL A 228 -11.23 10.22 -4.24
CA VAL A 228 -11.82 9.70 -2.99
C VAL A 228 -10.69 9.13 -2.13
N VAL A 229 -10.79 9.27 -0.81
CA VAL A 229 -9.82 8.68 0.13
C VAL A 229 -10.53 7.85 1.18
N ILE A 230 -10.25 6.55 1.18
CA ILE A 230 -10.69 5.61 2.22
C ILE A 230 -9.81 5.80 3.45
N LYS A 231 -10.43 5.87 4.63
CA LYS A 231 -9.76 6.21 5.89
C LYS A 231 -10.11 5.21 6.99
N PRO A 232 -9.48 4.03 7.02
CA PRO A 232 -9.72 3.06 8.09
C PRO A 232 -9.33 3.62 9.47
N GLU A 233 -10.12 3.35 10.50
CA GLU A 233 -9.89 3.83 11.86
C GLU A 233 -8.85 2.97 12.60
N LEU A 234 -7.58 3.13 12.23
CA LEU A 234 -6.47 2.33 12.72
C LEU A 234 -5.66 2.99 13.85
N GLY A 235 -6.17 4.06 14.46
CA GLY A 235 -5.48 4.83 15.50
C GLY A 235 -5.15 4.04 16.76
N ALA A 236 -5.94 3.04 17.10
CA ALA A 236 -5.72 2.16 18.25
C ALA A 236 -4.59 1.14 18.05
N TYR A 237 -4.20 0.85 16.79
CA TYR A 237 -3.22 -0.17 16.46
C TYR A 237 -1.84 0.44 16.23
N LYS A 238 -0.80 -0.22 16.79
CA LYS A 238 0.59 0.14 16.53
C LYS A 238 1.04 -0.44 15.19
N ASN A 239 1.94 0.25 14.49
CA ASN A 239 2.48 -0.17 13.19
C ASN A 239 3.31 -1.47 13.22
N THR A 240 3.47 -2.08 14.37
CA THR A 240 4.23 -3.34 14.59
C THR A 240 3.39 -4.43 15.25
N ASN A 241 2.08 -4.24 15.38
CA ASN A 241 1.20 -5.19 16.07
C ASN A 241 0.62 -6.21 15.09
N LEU A 242 0.76 -7.49 15.42
CA LEU A 242 0.24 -8.62 14.66
C LEU A 242 -0.94 -9.34 15.36
N ASP A 243 -1.29 -8.90 16.57
CA ASP A 243 -2.32 -9.57 17.35
C ASP A 243 -3.74 -9.21 16.88
N PHE A 244 -3.86 -8.19 16.01
CA PHE A 244 -5.14 -7.60 15.57
C PHE A 244 -5.29 -7.60 14.04
N ILE A 245 -4.85 -8.69 13.39
CA ILE A 245 -4.92 -8.80 11.92
C ILE A 245 -6.38 -8.76 11.45
N ASP A 246 -7.24 -9.58 12.05
CA ASP A 246 -8.64 -9.70 11.65
C ASP A 246 -9.40 -8.39 11.89
N GLU A 247 -9.12 -7.71 13.01
CA GLU A 247 -9.72 -6.41 13.33
C GLU A 247 -9.29 -5.32 12.34
N MET A 248 -8.00 -5.29 11.96
CA MET A 248 -7.52 -4.31 10.97
C MET A 248 -8.10 -4.59 9.58
N VAL A 249 -8.26 -5.86 9.20
CA VAL A 249 -8.93 -6.25 7.94
C VAL A 249 -10.39 -5.79 7.96
N GLU A 250 -11.11 -6.01 9.07
CA GLU A 250 -12.50 -5.59 9.20
C GLU A 250 -12.66 -4.05 9.16
N GLU A 251 -11.73 -3.31 9.77
CA GLU A 251 -11.70 -1.85 9.69
C GLU A 251 -11.49 -1.35 8.25
N GLY A 252 -10.59 -1.98 7.48
CA GLY A 252 -10.41 -1.68 6.06
C GLY A 252 -11.67 -1.95 5.25
N TYR A 253 -12.33 -3.08 5.50
CA TYR A 253 -13.60 -3.43 4.87
C TYR A 253 -14.70 -2.42 5.21
N ARG A 254 -14.89 -2.11 6.49
CA ARG A 254 -15.89 -1.15 6.97
C ARG A 254 -15.70 0.22 6.35
N ALA A 255 -14.48 0.77 6.42
CA ALA A 255 -14.19 2.08 5.87
C ALA A 255 -14.44 2.16 4.35
N THR A 256 -14.15 1.07 3.63
CA THR A 256 -14.43 1.00 2.18
C THR A 256 -15.92 0.94 1.90
N LYS A 257 -16.68 0.16 2.67
CA LYS A 257 -18.14 0.10 2.52
C LYS A 257 -18.82 1.44 2.84
N GLU A 258 -18.31 2.17 3.83
CA GLU A 258 -18.79 3.53 4.16
C GLU A 258 -18.53 4.52 3.02
N ALA A 259 -17.35 4.45 2.39
CA ALA A 259 -17.00 5.29 1.24
C ALA A 259 -17.62 4.82 -0.09
N MET A 260 -18.25 3.64 -0.12
CA MET A 260 -18.66 2.98 -1.36
C MET A 260 -19.63 3.78 -2.22
N ALA A 261 -20.54 4.53 -1.60
CA ALA A 261 -21.48 5.37 -2.33
C ALA A 261 -20.76 6.49 -3.11
N GLU A 262 -19.82 7.18 -2.46
CA GLU A 262 -18.99 8.23 -3.06
C GLU A 262 -18.06 7.64 -4.14
N ILE A 263 -17.45 6.48 -3.87
CA ILE A 263 -16.60 5.77 -4.84
C ILE A 263 -17.40 5.44 -6.09
N LYS A 264 -18.57 4.84 -5.96
CA LYS A 264 -19.43 4.47 -7.11
C LYS A 264 -19.87 5.70 -7.91
N GLU A 265 -20.22 6.78 -7.22
CA GLU A 265 -20.58 8.04 -7.87
C GLU A 265 -19.39 8.59 -8.66
N THR A 266 -18.21 8.63 -8.05
CA THR A 266 -16.99 9.15 -8.68
C THR A 266 -16.55 8.29 -9.87
N LEU A 267 -16.59 6.97 -9.76
CA LEU A 267 -16.20 6.06 -10.83
C LEU A 267 -17.18 6.01 -12.02
N LEU A 268 -18.45 6.35 -11.81
CA LEU A 268 -19.52 6.23 -12.82
C LEU A 268 -19.89 7.55 -13.47
N ILE A 269 -19.66 8.68 -12.83
CA ILE A 269 -20.16 10.00 -13.26
C ILE A 269 -19.08 10.87 -13.89
N LYS A 270 -17.81 10.71 -13.60
CA LYS A 270 -16.73 11.50 -14.21
C LYS A 270 -16.47 11.18 -15.66
#